data_b22a21da2cf985d7bf3650ad0a34ea48
#
_entry.id   b22a21da2cf985d7bf3650ad0a34ea48
#
_cell.length_a   1.000
_cell.length_b   1.000
_cell.length_c   1.000
_cell.angle_alpha   90.00
_cell.angle_beta   90.00
_cell.angle_gamma   90.00
#
_symmetry.space_group_name_H-M   'P 1'
#
loop_
_entity.id
_entity.type
_entity.pdbx_description
1 polymer ?
#
loop_
_entity_poly.entity_id
_entity_poly.type
_entity_poly.pdbx_seq_one_letter_code
_entity_poly.pdbx_strand_id
1 'polypeptide(L)'
;KQLGNLMNHDLKEQLNQLENDFIEHKVDSWRTEILSFQSSCINHERHTKEEFDHVIDTLAKYDKYIKDHKLTNGQVDVAHEYIVDIYKECMRTNDFALTKPEEKP
;
A
#
# COMPACT_ATOMS: atom_id res chain seq x y z
N LYS A 1 -12.70 -32.03 29.40
CA LYS A 1 -13.56 -31.35 28.48
C LYS A 1 -13.56 -29.86 28.67
N GLN A 2 -13.68 -29.40 29.90
CA GLN A 2 -13.55 -27.98 30.14
C GLN A 2 -12.15 -27.49 29.78
N LEU A 3 -11.17 -28.31 30.01
CA LEU A 3 -9.80 -27.98 29.65
C LEU A 3 -9.66 -27.77 28.14
N GLY A 4 -10.32 -28.65 27.37
CA GLY A 4 -10.31 -28.51 25.93
C GLY A 4 -11.00 -27.21 25.46
N ASN A 5 -12.10 -26.86 26.14
CA ASN A 5 -12.80 -25.59 25.79
C ASN A 5 -11.95 -24.39 26.09
N LEU A 6 -11.23 -24.41 27.21
CA LEU A 6 -10.33 -23.32 27.57
C LEU A 6 -9.20 -23.18 26.55
N MET A 7 -8.66 -24.33 26.13
CA MET A 7 -7.60 -24.31 25.11
C MET A 7 -8.12 -23.76 23.79
N ASN A 8 -9.34 -24.14 23.40
CA ASN A 8 -9.94 -23.63 22.18
C ASN A 8 -10.16 -22.11 22.24
N HIS A 9 -10.57 -21.62 23.40
CA HIS A 9 -10.75 -20.19 23.59
C HIS A 9 -9.42 -19.46 23.48
N ASP A 10 -8.39 -19.99 24.08
CA ASP A 10 -7.04 -19.42 24.02
C ASP A 10 -6.54 -19.38 22.59
N LEU A 11 -6.71 -20.46 21.85
CA LEU A 11 -6.28 -20.53 20.46
C LEU A 11 -7.02 -19.51 19.61
N LYS A 12 -8.30 -19.34 19.87
CA LYS A 12 -9.10 -18.36 19.15
C LYS A 12 -8.59 -16.95 19.40
N GLU A 13 -8.26 -16.64 20.65
CA GLU A 13 -7.73 -15.32 20.99
C GLU A 13 -6.38 -15.11 20.34
N GLN A 14 -5.53 -16.12 20.33
CA GLN A 14 -4.22 -16.03 19.70
C GLN A 14 -4.36 -15.80 18.19
N LEU A 15 -5.30 -16.52 17.57
CA LEU A 15 -5.56 -16.34 16.15
C LEU A 15 -6.05 -14.93 15.84
N ASN A 16 -6.97 -14.44 16.67
CA ASN A 16 -7.48 -13.08 16.49
C ASN A 16 -6.36 -12.05 16.63
N GLN A 17 -5.47 -12.27 17.59
CA GLN A 17 -4.34 -11.36 17.79
C GLN A 17 -3.40 -11.39 16.60
N LEU A 18 -3.11 -12.56 16.09
CA LEU A 18 -2.25 -12.70 14.92
C LEU A 18 -2.89 -12.04 13.71
N GLU A 19 -4.19 -12.21 13.55
CA GLU A 19 -4.92 -11.59 12.46
C GLU A 19 -4.83 -10.07 12.54
N ASN A 20 -5.06 -9.53 13.73
CA ASN A 20 -5.01 -8.09 13.92
C ASN A 20 -3.61 -7.54 13.66
N ASP A 21 -2.59 -8.26 14.14
CA ASP A 21 -1.20 -7.86 13.91
C ASP A 21 -0.87 -7.90 12.43
N PHE A 22 -1.34 -8.92 11.73
CA PHE A 22 -1.10 -9.05 10.30
C PHE A 22 -1.76 -7.91 9.53
N ILE A 23 -3.00 -7.59 9.87
CA ILE A 23 -3.74 -6.50 9.23
C ILE A 23 -3.01 -5.18 9.42
N GLU A 24 -2.61 -4.90 10.65
CA GLU A 24 -1.91 -3.67 10.97
C GLU A 24 -0.59 -3.56 10.21
N HIS A 25 0.15 -4.67 10.17
CA HIS A 25 1.42 -4.70 9.48
C HIS A 25 1.25 -4.49 7.97
N LYS A 26 0.24 -5.11 7.40
CA LYS A 26 -0.04 -4.99 5.98
C LYS A 26 -0.40 -3.57 5.61
N VAL A 27 -1.27 -2.95 6.40
CA VAL A 27 -1.70 -1.58 6.18
C VAL A 27 -0.51 -0.63 6.27
N ASP A 28 0.32 -0.80 7.28
CA ASP A 28 1.50 0.04 7.46
C ASP A 28 2.47 -0.11 6.29
N SER A 29 2.65 -1.34 5.82
CA SER A 29 3.54 -1.61 4.70
C SER A 29 3.06 -0.91 3.43
N TRP A 30 1.79 -1.04 3.11
CA TRP A 30 1.22 -0.39 1.94
C TRP A 30 1.28 1.13 2.06
N ARG A 31 0.96 1.64 3.25
CA ARG A 31 1.00 3.09 3.49
C ARG A 31 2.40 3.63 3.28
N THR A 32 3.39 2.94 3.81
CA THR A 32 4.78 3.34 3.66
C THR A 32 5.18 3.36 2.19
N GLU A 33 4.81 2.34 1.45
CA GLU A 33 5.13 2.27 0.03
C GLU A 33 4.49 3.42 -0.75
N ILE A 34 3.22 3.70 -0.47
CA ILE A 34 2.48 4.76 -1.17
C ILE A 34 3.09 6.13 -0.85
N LEU A 35 3.35 6.40 0.41
CA LEU A 35 3.89 7.68 0.82
C LEU A 35 5.32 7.87 0.32
N SER A 36 6.09 6.80 0.27
CA SER A 36 7.45 6.86 -0.29
C SER A 36 7.41 7.18 -1.78
N PHE A 37 6.47 6.59 -2.50
CA PHE A 37 6.33 6.87 -3.93
C PHE A 37 5.95 8.33 -4.15
N GLN A 38 5.00 8.84 -3.36
CA GLN A 38 4.63 10.24 -3.44
C GLN A 38 5.85 11.13 -3.18
N SER A 39 6.63 10.82 -2.17
CA SER A 39 7.81 11.59 -1.81
C SER A 39 8.81 11.63 -2.95
N SER A 40 9.02 10.49 -3.60
CA SER A 40 9.95 10.43 -4.72
C SER A 40 9.47 11.29 -5.89
N CYS A 41 8.17 11.31 -6.13
CA CYS A 41 7.61 12.15 -7.18
C CYS A 41 7.79 13.63 -6.84
N ILE A 42 7.59 13.98 -5.57
CA ILE A 42 7.79 15.37 -5.13
C ILE A 42 9.24 15.79 -5.33
N ASN A 43 10.15 14.84 -5.14
CA ASN A 43 11.58 15.09 -5.34
C ASN A 43 12.00 14.97 -6.79
N HIS A 44 11.04 14.92 -7.71
CA HIS A 44 11.28 14.89 -9.16
C HIS A 44 11.97 13.63 -9.64
N GLU A 45 11.86 12.55 -8.89
CA GLU A 45 12.36 11.26 -9.37
C GLU A 45 11.41 10.74 -10.44
N ARG A 46 11.99 10.28 -11.56
CA ARG A 46 11.18 9.76 -12.65
C ARG A 46 10.97 8.28 -12.48
N HIS A 47 9.78 7.81 -12.82
CA HIS A 47 9.40 6.42 -12.68
C HIS A 47 8.98 5.84 -14.02
N THR A 48 9.15 4.53 -14.15
CA THR A 48 8.67 3.81 -15.32
C THR A 48 7.15 3.65 -15.22
N LYS A 49 6.54 3.34 -16.37
CA LYS A 49 5.10 3.08 -16.37
C LYS A 49 4.76 1.90 -15.47
N GLU A 50 5.61 0.88 -15.46
CA GLU A 50 5.39 -0.29 -14.60
C GLU A 50 5.42 0.08 -13.12
N GLU A 51 6.29 0.99 -12.73
CA GLU A 51 6.34 1.45 -11.33
C GLU A 51 5.06 2.17 -10.95
N PHE A 52 4.55 3.00 -11.85
CA PHE A 52 3.26 3.66 -11.62
C PHE A 52 2.12 2.63 -11.56
N ASP A 53 2.11 1.69 -12.48
CA ASP A 53 1.07 0.66 -12.48
C ASP A 53 1.07 -0.11 -11.17
N HIS A 54 2.25 -0.41 -10.66
CA HIS A 54 2.38 -1.14 -9.39
C HIS A 54 1.83 -0.34 -8.22
N VAL A 55 2.19 0.93 -8.11
CA VAL A 55 1.73 1.73 -6.98
C VAL A 55 0.23 2.00 -7.08
N ILE A 56 -0.29 2.15 -8.30
CA ILE A 56 -1.73 2.33 -8.46
C ILE A 56 -2.48 1.08 -8.05
N ASP A 57 -1.93 -0.09 -8.36
CA ASP A 57 -2.49 -1.36 -7.89
C ASP A 57 -2.45 -1.44 -6.37
N THR A 58 -1.36 -1.01 -5.77
CA THR A 58 -1.23 -0.97 -4.32
C THR A 58 -2.26 -0.03 -3.70
N LEU A 59 -2.48 1.12 -4.34
CA LEU A 59 -3.51 2.07 -3.89
C LEU A 59 -4.89 1.43 -3.88
N ALA A 60 -5.22 0.67 -4.92
CA ALA A 60 -6.51 0.01 -5.00
C ALA A 60 -6.65 -1.05 -3.89
N LYS A 61 -5.61 -1.82 -3.67
CA LYS A 61 -5.63 -2.82 -2.60
C LYS A 61 -5.75 -2.17 -1.23
N TYR A 62 -5.03 -1.09 -1.01
CA TYR A 62 -5.07 -0.37 0.25
C TYR A 62 -6.47 0.16 0.50
N ASP A 63 -7.06 0.80 -0.50
CA ASP A 63 -8.38 1.39 -0.36
C ASP A 63 -9.42 0.34 -0.02
N LYS A 64 -9.39 -0.79 -0.71
CA LYS A 64 -10.31 -1.88 -0.45
C LYS A 64 -10.13 -2.43 0.96
N TYR A 65 -8.88 -2.63 1.37
CA TYR A 65 -8.58 -3.20 2.68
C TYR A 65 -9.06 -2.28 3.80
N ILE A 66 -8.82 -0.98 3.64
CA ILE A 66 -9.25 0.03 4.62
C ILE A 66 -10.77 0.01 4.76
N LYS A 67 -11.48 -0.05 3.65
CA LYS A 67 -12.93 -0.08 3.67
C LYS A 67 -13.45 -1.37 4.30
N ASP A 68 -12.89 -2.50 3.91
CA ASP A 68 -13.33 -3.80 4.40
C ASP A 68 -13.14 -3.93 5.90
N HIS A 69 -12.11 -3.31 6.45
CA HIS A 69 -11.78 -3.42 7.87
C HIS A 69 -12.13 -2.17 8.67
N LYS A 70 -12.80 -1.21 8.03
CA LYS A 70 -13.27 0.02 8.68
C LYS A 70 -12.14 0.75 9.40
N LEU A 71 -11.01 0.86 8.73
CA LEU A 71 -9.83 1.53 9.28
C LEU A 71 -9.77 2.96 8.75
N THR A 72 -8.94 3.78 9.40
CA THR A 72 -8.76 5.16 8.95
C THR A 72 -7.76 5.20 7.79
N ASN A 73 -7.98 6.15 6.88
CA ASN A 73 -7.17 6.25 5.68
C ASN A 73 -5.85 7.00 5.89
N GLY A 74 -5.78 7.84 6.92
CA GLY A 74 -4.59 8.62 7.18
C GLY A 74 -4.35 9.65 6.10
N GLN A 75 -3.07 9.80 5.70
CA GLN A 75 -2.70 10.78 4.69
C GLN A 75 -2.68 10.20 3.29
N VAL A 76 -3.11 8.95 3.12
CA VAL A 76 -3.02 8.28 1.84
C VAL A 76 -3.99 8.88 0.82
N ASP A 77 -5.08 9.48 1.28
CA ASP A 77 -6.01 10.15 0.37
C ASP A 77 -5.30 11.20 -0.49
N VAL A 78 -4.49 12.02 0.16
CA VAL A 78 -3.77 13.07 -0.54
C VAL A 78 -2.72 12.47 -1.47
N ALA A 79 -2.01 11.46 -0.99
CA ALA A 79 -1.00 10.78 -1.79
C ALA A 79 -1.63 10.10 -3.00
N HIS A 80 -2.79 9.49 -2.81
CA HIS A 80 -3.51 8.83 -3.89
C HIS A 80 -3.80 9.82 -5.02
N GLU A 81 -4.41 10.94 -4.67
CA GLU A 81 -4.76 11.96 -5.64
C GLU A 81 -3.52 12.49 -6.36
N TYR A 82 -2.48 12.76 -5.59
CA TYR A 82 -1.24 13.29 -6.14
C TYR A 82 -0.62 12.32 -7.14
N ILE A 83 -0.51 11.06 -6.77
CA ILE A 83 0.11 10.05 -7.62
C ILE A 83 -0.69 9.84 -8.90
N VAL A 84 -2.01 9.77 -8.78
CA VAL A 84 -2.87 9.58 -9.95
C VAL A 84 -2.76 10.77 -10.89
N ASP A 85 -2.70 11.97 -10.35
CA ASP A 85 -2.56 13.18 -11.17
C ASP A 85 -1.23 13.17 -11.92
N ILE A 86 -0.15 12.79 -11.26
CA ILE A 86 1.16 12.69 -11.92
C ILE A 86 1.12 11.60 -13.00
N TYR A 87 0.49 10.47 -12.69
CA TYR A 87 0.38 9.38 -13.66
C TYR A 87 -0.38 9.85 -14.91
N LYS A 88 -1.48 10.55 -14.73
CA LYS A 88 -2.27 11.07 -15.84
C LYS A 88 -1.46 12.03 -16.70
N GLU A 89 -0.69 12.88 -16.05
CA GLU A 89 0.16 13.82 -16.78
C GLU A 89 1.24 13.07 -17.56
N CYS A 90 1.87 12.09 -16.97
CA CYS A 90 2.87 11.28 -17.65
C CYS A 90 2.27 10.51 -18.82
N MET A 91 1.05 10.02 -18.65
CA MET A 91 0.36 9.36 -19.76
C MET A 91 0.06 10.33 -20.89
N ARG A 92 -0.39 11.52 -20.53
CA ARG A 92 -0.75 12.53 -21.52
C ARG A 92 0.45 12.97 -22.35
N THR A 93 1.60 13.10 -21.70
CA THR A 93 2.80 13.59 -22.36
C THR A 93 3.77 12.48 -22.78
N ASN A 94 3.39 11.22 -22.48
CA ASN A 94 4.25 10.06 -22.76
C ASN A 94 5.63 10.23 -22.13
N ASP A 95 5.64 10.65 -20.86
CA ASP A 95 6.87 11.01 -20.17
C ASP A 95 7.16 10.08 -19.00
N PHE A 96 7.46 8.83 -19.32
CA PHE A 96 7.88 7.84 -18.32
C PHE A 96 9.36 7.56 -18.48
N ALA A 97 10.01 7.18 -17.36
CA ALA A 97 11.35 6.67 -17.43
C ALA A 97 11.33 5.33 -18.17
N LEU A 98 12.36 5.06 -18.94
CA LEU A 98 12.41 3.84 -19.73
C LEU A 98 12.96 2.66 -18.95
N THR A 99 13.90 2.93 -18.04
CA THR A 99 14.50 1.89 -17.22
C THR A 99 14.66 2.39 -15.81
N LYS A 100 14.74 1.46 -14.86
CA LYS A 100 15.02 1.82 -13.48
C LYS A 100 16.46 2.30 -13.34
N PRO A 101 16.70 3.28 -12.46
CA PRO A 101 18.06 3.83 -12.31
C PRO A 101 19.10 2.77 -11.96
N GLU A 102 18.72 1.79 -11.14
CA GLU A 102 19.67 0.76 -10.69
C GLU A 102 20.02 -0.23 -11.77
N GLU A 103 19.36 -0.20 -12.91
CA GLU A 103 19.65 -1.11 -14.02
C GLU A 103 20.58 -0.52 -15.04
N LYS A 104 21.05 0.68 -14.81
CA LYS A 104 21.97 1.32 -15.73
C LYS A 104 23.35 0.65 -15.64
N PRO A 105 23.97 0.41 -16.75
CA PRO A 105 25.32 -0.17 -16.76
C PRO A 105 26.35 0.74 -16.11
#